data_0e39d7ec897992adf145d48dcef02b45
#
_entry.id   0e39d7ec897992adf145d48dcef02b45
#
_cell.length_a   1.000
_cell.length_b   1.000
_cell.length_c   1.000
_cell.angle_alpha   90.00
_cell.angle_beta   90.00
_cell.angle_gamma   90.00
#
_symmetry.space_group_name_H-M   'P 1'
#
loop_
_entity.id
_entity.type
_entity.pdbx_description
1 polymer ?
#
loop_
_entity_poly.entity_id
_entity_poly.type
_entity_poly.pdbx_seq_one_letter_code
_entity_poly.pdbx_strand_id
1 'polypeptide(L)'
;MSDKALRMLKHMRRQIRMQIPMQGTRAASVWGAARSIGLKPEEGEFDALLKELLRGGYIEPYASPSLAAHGLYRLTDSGISAADEADSPTPLR
;
A
#
# COMPACT_ATOMS: atom_id res chain seq x y z
N MET A 1 4.78 1.19 12.55
CA MET A 1 5.07 1.11 11.10
C MET A 1 6.20 2.06 10.77
N SER A 2 7.17 1.61 9.99
CA SER A 2 8.29 2.45 9.62
C SER A 2 7.84 3.56 8.66
N ASP A 3 8.65 4.61 8.58
CA ASP A 3 8.32 5.74 7.71
C ASP A 3 8.23 5.34 6.24
N LYS A 4 9.15 4.48 5.80
CA LYS A 4 9.12 4.02 4.41
C LYS A 4 7.90 3.15 4.11
N ALA A 5 7.52 2.28 5.06
CA ALA A 5 6.33 1.47 4.88
C ALA A 5 5.08 2.36 4.79
N LEU A 6 5.04 3.40 5.62
CA LEU A 6 3.92 4.35 5.57
C LEU A 6 3.87 5.07 4.24
N ARG A 7 5.02 5.47 3.71
CA ARG A 7 5.05 6.12 2.39
C ARG A 7 4.55 5.21 1.29
N MET A 8 4.92 3.94 1.34
CA MET A 8 4.40 2.96 0.38
C MET A 8 2.88 2.85 0.52
N LEU A 9 2.40 2.76 1.74
CA LEU A 9 0.96 2.63 1.99
C LEU A 9 0.19 3.84 1.47
N LYS A 10 0.72 5.03 1.68
CA LYS A 10 0.11 6.26 1.18
C LYS A 10 0.03 6.27 -0.34
N HIS A 11 1.08 5.80 -1.00
CA HIS A 11 1.08 5.72 -2.46
C HIS A 11 0.04 4.72 -2.95
N MET A 12 -0.06 3.58 -2.28
CA MET A 12 -1.07 2.59 -2.63
C MET A 12 -2.47 3.17 -2.47
N ARG A 13 -2.69 3.94 -1.41
CA ARG A 13 -3.99 4.59 -1.19
C ARG A 13 -4.33 5.56 -2.32
N ARG A 14 -3.34 6.31 -2.79
CA ARG A 14 -3.54 7.22 -3.92
C ARG A 14 -3.89 6.47 -5.19
N GLN A 15 -3.27 5.32 -5.42
CA GLN A 15 -3.62 4.48 -6.56
C GLN A 15 -5.10 4.14 -6.55
N ILE A 16 -5.61 3.76 -5.37
CA ILE A 16 -7.02 3.39 -5.24
C ILE A 16 -7.93 4.58 -5.53
N ARG A 17 -7.58 5.76 -5.05
CA ARG A 17 -8.38 6.95 -5.28
C ARG A 17 -8.49 7.30 -6.75
N MET A 18 -7.48 6.94 -7.53
CA MET A 18 -7.44 7.27 -8.95
C MET A 18 -8.12 6.20 -9.79
N GLN A 19 -8.57 5.12 -9.20
CA GLN A 19 -9.27 4.07 -9.92
C GLN A 19 -10.73 4.46 -10.13
N ILE A 20 -11.33 3.84 -11.14
CA ILE A 20 -12.74 4.07 -11.41
C ILE A 20 -13.56 3.53 -10.24
N PRO A 21 -14.37 4.36 -9.58
CA PRO A 21 -15.06 3.93 -8.37
C PRO A 21 -15.98 2.73 -8.55
N MET A 22 -16.55 2.55 -9.73
CA MET A 22 -17.46 1.44 -9.96
C MET A 22 -16.79 0.09 -9.86
N GLN A 23 -15.47 0.04 -9.89
CA GLN A 23 -14.76 -1.22 -9.76
C GLN A 23 -14.82 -1.78 -8.35
N GLY A 24 -15.00 -0.92 -7.37
CA GLY A 24 -15.06 -1.36 -5.99
C GLY A 24 -13.79 -2.06 -5.51
N THR A 25 -12.71 -1.91 -6.24
CA THR A 25 -11.47 -2.60 -5.93
C THR A 25 -10.58 -1.76 -5.03
N ARG A 26 -9.82 -2.45 -4.19
CA ARG A 26 -8.80 -1.82 -3.36
C ARG A 26 -7.42 -2.31 -3.76
N ALA A 27 -7.29 -2.78 -4.99
CA ALA A 27 -6.03 -3.30 -5.51
C ALA A 27 -5.04 -2.17 -5.76
N ALA A 28 -3.83 -2.35 -5.28
CA ALA A 28 -2.76 -1.39 -5.51
C ALA A 28 -1.46 -2.13 -5.77
N SER A 29 -0.58 -1.51 -6.56
CA SER A 29 0.70 -2.11 -6.89
C SER A 29 1.74 -1.77 -5.83
N VAL A 30 2.27 -2.80 -5.16
CA VAL A 30 3.37 -2.58 -4.21
C VAL A 30 4.65 -2.22 -4.94
N TRP A 31 4.79 -2.66 -6.19
CA TRP A 31 5.97 -2.30 -6.99
C TRP A 31 5.99 -0.81 -7.30
N GLY A 32 4.84 -0.27 -7.70
CA GLY A 32 4.74 1.17 -7.94
C GLY A 32 4.97 1.97 -6.68
N ALA A 33 4.46 1.48 -5.55
CA ALA A 33 4.67 2.14 -4.27
C ALA A 33 6.15 2.16 -3.88
N ALA A 34 6.86 1.04 -4.10
CA ALA A 34 8.29 0.97 -3.80
C ALA A 34 9.07 1.95 -4.67
N ARG A 35 8.75 2.00 -5.95
CA ARG A 35 9.44 2.92 -6.86
C ARG A 35 9.23 4.38 -6.47
N SER A 36 8.07 4.69 -5.92
CA SER A 36 7.78 6.07 -5.52
C SER A 36 8.69 6.56 -4.41
N ILE A 37 9.28 5.65 -3.65
CA ILE A 37 10.22 5.99 -2.58
C ILE A 37 11.64 5.58 -2.92
N GLY A 38 11.91 5.28 -4.19
CA GLY A 38 13.26 5.00 -4.66
C GLY A 38 13.75 3.60 -4.42
N LEU A 39 12.86 2.65 -4.15
CA LEU A 39 13.24 1.26 -3.95
C LEU A 39 12.95 0.43 -5.19
N LYS A 40 13.80 -0.55 -5.43
CA LYS A 40 13.58 -1.53 -6.48
C LYS A 40 12.94 -2.77 -5.88
N PRO A 41 11.99 -3.41 -6.60
CA PRO A 41 11.32 -4.59 -6.06
C PRO A 41 12.24 -5.76 -5.71
N GLU A 42 13.42 -5.84 -6.33
CA GLU A 42 14.35 -6.92 -6.05
C GLU A 42 15.23 -6.68 -4.83
N GLU A 43 15.14 -5.51 -4.21
CA GLU A 43 15.94 -5.23 -3.02
C GLU A 43 15.34 -5.87 -1.78
N GLY A 44 16.22 -6.32 -0.88
CA GLY A 44 15.75 -6.94 0.36
C GLY A 44 14.95 -5.98 1.23
N GLU A 45 15.23 -4.70 1.15
CA GLU A 45 14.48 -3.71 1.91
C GLU A 45 13.02 -3.66 1.47
N PHE A 46 12.75 -3.82 0.17
CA PHE A 46 11.38 -3.90 -0.33
C PHE A 46 10.63 -5.06 0.33
N ASP A 47 11.27 -6.23 0.36
CA ASP A 47 10.64 -7.40 0.95
C ASP A 47 10.34 -7.20 2.43
N ALA A 48 11.26 -6.58 3.15
CA ALA A 48 11.06 -6.29 4.57
C ALA A 48 9.89 -5.34 4.80
N LEU A 49 9.76 -4.31 3.97
CA LEU A 49 8.67 -3.35 4.07
C LEU A 49 7.34 -4.01 3.72
N LEU A 50 7.33 -4.85 2.69
CA LEU A 50 6.12 -5.59 2.31
C LEU A 50 5.65 -6.48 3.46
N LYS A 51 6.57 -7.20 4.09
CA LYS A 51 6.23 -8.02 5.23
C LYS A 51 5.72 -7.20 6.40
N GLU A 52 6.28 -6.03 6.60
CA GLU A 52 5.83 -5.13 7.67
C GLU A 52 4.37 -4.75 7.46
N LEU A 53 4.01 -4.39 6.24
CA LEU A 53 2.63 -4.02 5.92
C LEU A 53 1.68 -5.21 6.07
N LEU A 54 2.11 -6.39 5.67
CA LEU A 54 1.30 -7.60 5.81
C LEU A 54 1.08 -7.97 7.27
N ARG A 55 2.14 -7.93 8.06
CA ARG A 55 2.05 -8.27 9.48
C ARG A 55 1.20 -7.29 10.26
N GLY A 56 1.23 -6.04 9.87
CA GLY A 56 0.42 -5.02 10.53
C GLY A 56 -1.05 -5.08 10.16
N GLY A 57 -1.41 -5.90 9.18
CA GLY A 57 -2.78 -5.99 8.73
C GLY A 57 -3.21 -4.82 7.87
N TYR A 58 -2.27 -4.08 7.30
CA TYR A 58 -2.59 -2.91 6.47
C TYR A 58 -2.89 -3.29 5.02
N ILE A 59 -2.31 -4.38 4.56
CA ILE A 59 -2.58 -4.92 3.23
C ILE A 59 -2.74 -6.42 3.34
N GLU A 60 -3.37 -7.01 2.32
CA GLU A 60 -3.53 -8.46 2.26
C GLU A 60 -3.42 -8.91 0.82
N PRO A 61 -2.93 -10.15 0.59
CA PRO A 61 -2.86 -10.66 -0.78
C PRO A 61 -4.26 -11.00 -1.28
N TYR A 62 -4.42 -10.91 -2.59
CA TYR A 62 -5.65 -11.40 -3.20
C TYR A 62 -5.68 -12.92 -3.17
N ALA A 63 -6.88 -13.46 -3.19
CA ALA A 63 -7.04 -14.90 -3.27
C ALA A 63 -6.50 -15.46 -4.59
N SER A 64 -6.48 -14.65 -5.64
CA SER A 64 -5.97 -15.07 -6.93
C SER A 64 -4.44 -14.99 -6.95
N PRO A 65 -3.74 -16.10 -7.14
CA PRO A 65 -2.28 -16.08 -7.20
C PRO A 65 -1.73 -15.21 -8.32
N SER A 66 -2.46 -15.08 -9.43
CA SER A 66 -1.95 -14.29 -10.55
C SER A 66 -1.87 -12.80 -10.21
N LEU A 67 -2.80 -12.30 -9.40
CA LEU A 67 -2.74 -10.90 -9.00
C LEU A 67 -1.57 -10.63 -8.07
N ALA A 68 -1.32 -11.53 -7.14
CA ALA A 68 -0.17 -11.40 -6.25
C ALA A 68 1.14 -11.47 -7.03
N ALA A 69 1.20 -12.30 -8.07
CA ALA A 69 2.38 -12.42 -8.90
C ALA A 69 2.68 -11.13 -9.66
N HIS A 70 1.67 -10.28 -9.88
CA HIS A 70 1.87 -8.98 -10.52
C HIS A 70 2.07 -7.85 -9.50
N GLY A 71 2.30 -8.20 -8.25
CA GLY A 71 2.55 -7.19 -7.22
C GLY A 71 1.32 -6.44 -6.76
N LEU A 72 0.14 -7.00 -6.99
CA LEU A 72 -1.10 -6.37 -6.57
C LEU A 72 -1.54 -6.90 -5.22
N TYR A 73 -1.80 -5.98 -4.30
CA TYR A 73 -2.28 -6.30 -2.97
C TYR A 73 -3.49 -5.44 -2.68
N ARG A 74 -4.31 -5.90 -1.75
CA ARG A 74 -5.53 -5.21 -1.38
C ARG A 74 -5.29 -4.43 -0.09
N LEU A 75 -5.71 -3.18 -0.04
CA LEU A 75 -5.66 -2.43 1.20
C LEU A 75 -6.83 -2.86 2.08
N THR A 76 -6.51 -3.11 3.35
CA THR A 76 -7.55 -3.39 4.35
C THR A 76 -8.13 -2.07 4.85
N ASP A 77 -9.20 -2.16 5.64
CA ASP A 77 -9.75 -0.96 6.27
C ASP A 77 -8.70 -0.28 7.15
N SER A 78 -7.90 -1.08 7.87
CA SER A 78 -6.81 -0.54 8.68
C SER A 78 -5.77 0.17 7.82
N GLY A 79 -5.45 -0.38 6.66
CA GLY A 79 -4.50 0.25 5.74
C GLY A 79 -5.02 1.57 5.21
N ILE A 80 -6.28 1.61 4.83
CA ILE A 80 -6.90 2.84 4.36
C ILE A 80 -6.90 3.90 5.45
N SER A 81 -7.30 3.53 6.66
CA SER A 81 -7.32 4.47 7.78
C SER A 81 -5.94 5.01 8.10
N ALA A 82 -4.93 4.14 8.14
CA ALA A 82 -3.58 4.57 8.46
C ALA A 82 -3.04 5.53 7.40
N ALA A 83 -3.29 5.23 6.12
CA ALA A 83 -2.84 6.09 5.04
C ALA A 83 -3.56 7.44 5.06
N ASP A 84 -4.86 7.43 5.30
CA ASP A 84 -5.63 8.66 5.32
C ASP A 84 -5.24 9.55 6.50
N GLU A 85 -5.00 8.95 7.67
CA GLU A 85 -4.53 9.71 8.83
C GLU A 85 -3.18 10.36 8.56
N ALA A 86 -2.27 9.63 7.92
CA ALA A 86 -0.95 10.16 7.62
C ALA A 86 -0.99 11.25 6.57
N ASP A 87 -1.94 11.19 5.65
CA ASP A 87 -2.07 12.13 4.55
C ASP A 87 -2.92 13.34 4.92
N SER A 88 -3.69 13.25 5.99
CA SER A 88 -4.56 14.35 6.40
C SER A 88 -3.76 15.51 6.93
N PRO A 89 -4.16 16.75 6.63
CA PRO A 89 -3.54 17.89 7.27
C PRO A 89 -3.72 17.76 8.77
N THR A 90 -2.68 18.10 9.50
CA THR A 90 -2.78 18.07 10.95
C THR A 90 -3.84 19.06 11.40
N PRO A 91 -4.81 18.61 12.17
CA PRO A 91 -5.82 19.55 12.66
C PRO A 91 -5.15 20.59 13.54
N LEU A 92 -5.57 21.79 13.37
CA LEU A 92 -5.06 22.85 14.20
C LEU A 92 -5.76 22.82 15.53
N ARG A 93 -4.98 22.99 16.52
CA ARG A 93 -5.48 23.01 17.88
C ARG A 93 -5.14 24.30 18.51
#